data_015a92b6e826a539850c840717653dc9
#
_entry.id   015a92b6e826a539850c840717653dc9
#
_cell.length_a   1.000
_cell.length_b   1.000
_cell.length_c   1.000
_cell.angle_alpha   90.00
_cell.angle_beta   90.00
_cell.angle_gamma   90.00
#
_symmetry.space_group_name_H-M   'P 1'
#
loop_
_entity.id
_entity.type
_entity.pdbx_description
1 polymer ?
#
loop_
_entity_poly.entity_id
_entity_poly.type
_entity_poly.pdbx_seq_one_letter_code
_entity_poly.pdbx_strand_id
1 'polypeptide(L)'
;MVLLEGGIVAVIAAKIYEVSPFTISLITAAPMFANLSSFLWNLVSSGKAKVAFANVLQICSIICLLLVAIAPINEIGVVILVSSMIVSRILVSGLITVRSVIWSLNYDRNNRAKATGRLQMIASLITVLVSSMIGPFLDANPEQFVWVYLLGSLVGLAGTLFFSRVQVLGEASQLENEIKAKTDKNLATGFMEIIKEDRYFRRYQYSMFTAGFGNMLIEAPLVFLVTRQLEASYTTSIMITMVIPFAVSLVALPIWALYLDRVHVAQFRARQSILWVVAQLLTLVGAYFGSIAWLIVGRFIMGIARGGGSLAWQLGHNDFAKPDQLSAYMGIHVTLTGVRGAIAPFLGMSLYIGIPALGWSGIGVSVFLIAAIVSACAGVGFYRLYLTLQRAGLIDINRVTEKQA
;
A
#
# COMPACT_ATOMS: atom_id res chain seq x y z
N MET A 1 -9.69 -0.02 10.23
CA MET A 1 -8.73 0.14 9.12
C MET A 1 -9.07 -0.78 7.94
N VAL A 2 -9.42 -2.05 8.17
CA VAL A 2 -9.79 -3.01 7.10
C VAL A 2 -10.90 -2.48 6.19
N LEU A 3 -11.95 -1.92 6.77
CA LEU A 3 -13.12 -1.39 6.04
C LEU A 3 -12.83 -0.18 5.16
N LEU A 4 -11.68 0.44 5.33
CA LEU A 4 -11.19 1.53 4.49
C LEU A 4 -10.11 1.07 3.50
N GLU A 5 -9.86 -0.25 3.40
CA GLU A 5 -8.98 -0.78 2.36
C GLU A 5 -9.63 -0.62 0.99
N GLY A 6 -8.87 -0.11 0.03
CA GLY A 6 -9.37 0.27 -1.29
C GLY A 6 -10.17 -0.82 -1.99
N GLY A 7 -9.85 -2.10 -1.79
CA GLY A 7 -10.56 -3.21 -2.41
C GLY A 7 -12.00 -3.34 -1.96
N ILE A 8 -12.29 -3.27 -0.64
CA ILE A 8 -13.67 -3.39 -0.12
C ILE A 8 -14.49 -2.16 -0.49
N VAL A 9 -13.97 -0.97 -0.20
CA VAL A 9 -14.69 0.28 -0.47
C VAL A 9 -14.95 0.45 -1.96
N ALA A 10 -13.99 0.11 -2.82
CA ALA A 10 -14.17 0.20 -4.27
C ALA A 10 -15.25 -0.78 -4.78
N VAL A 11 -15.35 -1.99 -4.23
CA VAL A 11 -16.41 -2.95 -4.58
C VAL A 11 -17.77 -2.44 -4.12
N ILE A 12 -17.90 -1.93 -2.88
CA ILE A 12 -19.14 -1.34 -2.36
C ILE A 12 -19.54 -0.12 -3.21
N ALA A 13 -18.61 0.80 -3.47
CA ALA A 13 -18.86 1.97 -4.30
C ALA A 13 -19.30 1.60 -5.71
N ALA A 14 -18.66 0.60 -6.33
CA ALA A 14 -19.00 0.16 -7.67
C ALA A 14 -20.37 -0.51 -7.74
N LYS A 15 -20.73 -1.36 -6.76
CA LYS A 15 -21.93 -2.21 -6.85
C LYS A 15 -23.17 -1.60 -6.17
N ILE A 16 -23.01 -0.84 -5.07
CA ILE A 16 -24.13 -0.24 -4.31
C ILE A 16 -24.39 1.21 -4.79
N TYR A 17 -23.34 2.02 -4.85
CA TYR A 17 -23.46 3.43 -5.25
C TYR A 17 -23.36 3.65 -6.75
N GLU A 18 -23.05 2.62 -7.51
CA GLU A 18 -22.88 2.65 -8.95
C GLU A 18 -22.00 3.81 -9.47
N VAL A 19 -20.95 4.11 -8.72
CA VAL A 19 -20.04 5.24 -8.98
C VAL A 19 -19.40 5.18 -10.36
N SER A 20 -18.97 6.34 -10.85
CA SER A 20 -18.25 6.45 -12.13
C SER A 20 -16.90 5.70 -12.08
N PRO A 21 -16.37 5.28 -13.26
CA PRO A 21 -15.03 4.69 -13.35
C PRO A 21 -13.94 5.61 -12.80
N PHE A 22 -14.09 6.93 -12.97
CA PHE A 22 -13.18 7.92 -12.39
C PHE A 22 -13.21 7.89 -10.85
N THR A 23 -14.38 7.73 -10.25
CA THR A 23 -14.54 7.60 -8.79
C THR A 23 -13.90 6.32 -8.27
N ILE A 24 -13.98 5.19 -9.01
CA ILE A 24 -13.26 3.96 -8.67
C ILE A 24 -11.74 4.22 -8.64
N SER A 25 -11.22 4.98 -9.62
CA SER A 25 -9.81 5.36 -9.66
C SER A 25 -9.41 6.21 -8.44
N LEU A 26 -10.26 7.15 -8.06
CA LEU A 26 -10.03 8.01 -6.90
C LEU A 26 -9.98 7.21 -5.58
N ILE A 27 -10.89 6.24 -5.40
CA ILE A 27 -10.91 5.34 -4.25
C ILE A 27 -9.66 4.46 -4.20
N THR A 28 -9.27 3.88 -5.33
CA THR A 28 -8.07 3.02 -5.39
C THR A 28 -6.76 3.80 -5.23
N ALA A 29 -6.73 5.09 -5.61
CA ALA A 29 -5.61 6.00 -5.40
C ALA A 29 -5.54 6.56 -3.96
N ALA A 30 -6.61 6.52 -3.18
CA ALA A 30 -6.69 7.18 -1.86
C ALA A 30 -5.57 6.78 -0.88
N PRO A 31 -5.10 5.52 -0.80
CA PRO A 31 -3.95 5.16 0.04
C PRO A 31 -2.65 5.90 -0.33
N MET A 32 -2.53 6.35 -1.57
CA MET A 32 -1.33 7.03 -2.07
C MET A 32 -1.32 8.52 -1.70
N PHE A 33 -2.49 9.15 -1.59
CA PHE A 33 -2.62 10.50 -1.02
C PHE A 33 -2.15 10.52 0.45
N ALA A 34 -2.37 9.44 1.18
CA ALA A 34 -1.84 9.24 2.52
C ALA A 34 -0.30 9.28 2.53
N ASN A 35 0.35 8.62 1.58
CA ASN A 35 1.81 8.64 1.47
C ASN A 35 2.36 10.03 1.16
N LEU A 36 1.67 10.83 0.33
CA LEU A 36 2.04 12.22 0.06
C LEU A 36 1.94 13.12 1.30
N SER A 37 1.00 12.83 2.21
CA SER A 37 0.81 13.60 3.44
C SER A 37 1.72 13.19 4.59
N SER A 38 2.45 12.08 4.47
CA SER A 38 3.19 11.46 5.59
C SER A 38 4.23 12.39 6.22
N PHE A 39 4.90 13.24 5.42
CA PHE A 39 5.89 14.18 5.92
C PHE A 39 5.28 15.29 6.81
N LEU A 40 4.04 15.71 6.51
CA LEU A 40 3.33 16.73 7.29
C LEU A 40 3.05 16.24 8.73
N TRP A 41 2.80 14.96 8.88
CA TRP A 41 2.49 14.38 10.19
C TRP A 41 3.65 14.41 11.17
N ASN A 42 4.89 14.34 10.69
CA ASN A 42 6.09 14.54 11.52
C ASN A 42 6.11 15.95 12.10
N LEU A 43 5.75 16.96 11.32
CA LEU A 43 5.69 18.36 11.75
C LEU A 43 4.53 18.60 12.71
N VAL A 44 3.35 18.07 12.37
CA VAL A 44 2.11 18.29 13.15
C VAL A 44 2.13 17.54 14.48
N SER A 45 2.75 16.36 14.56
CA SER A 45 2.85 15.54 15.77
C SER A 45 4.03 15.92 16.67
N SER A 46 4.97 16.72 16.18
CA SER A 46 6.14 17.16 16.93
C SER A 46 5.72 18.02 18.12
N GLY A 47 6.28 17.70 19.31
CA GLY A 47 5.96 18.37 20.58
C GLY A 47 4.58 18.04 21.14
N LYS A 48 3.88 17.01 20.65
CA LYS A 48 2.58 16.57 21.19
C LYS A 48 2.68 15.17 21.78
N ALA A 49 1.91 14.92 22.87
CA ALA A 49 1.79 13.61 23.50
C ALA A 49 1.32 12.58 22.46
N LYS A 50 2.12 11.53 22.24
CA LYS A 50 1.97 10.64 21.10
C LYS A 50 0.69 9.81 21.15
N VAL A 51 0.34 9.25 22.32
CA VAL A 51 -0.88 8.45 22.48
C VAL A 51 -2.13 9.30 22.36
N ALA A 52 -2.16 10.49 23.01
CA ALA A 52 -3.30 11.40 22.91
C ALA A 52 -3.53 11.85 21.46
N PHE A 53 -2.46 12.22 20.76
CA PHE A 53 -2.54 12.63 19.35
C PHE A 53 -2.99 11.47 18.43
N ALA A 54 -2.46 10.27 18.65
CA ALA A 54 -2.90 9.07 17.91
C ALA A 54 -4.39 8.76 18.14
N ASN A 55 -4.89 8.91 19.36
CA ASN A 55 -6.30 8.71 19.68
C ASN A 55 -7.22 9.71 18.96
N VAL A 56 -6.80 10.98 18.87
CA VAL A 56 -7.54 11.97 18.08
C VAL A 56 -7.65 11.53 16.62
N LEU A 57 -6.55 11.10 16.00
CA LEU A 57 -6.55 10.62 14.62
C LEU A 57 -7.44 9.36 14.45
N GLN A 58 -7.44 8.45 15.43
CA GLN A 58 -8.30 7.26 15.42
C GLN A 58 -9.78 7.64 15.51
N ILE A 59 -10.15 8.53 16.43
CA ILE A 59 -11.53 9.02 16.59
C ILE A 59 -12.00 9.70 15.31
N CYS A 60 -11.20 10.58 14.73
CA CYS A 60 -11.54 11.21 13.45
C CYS A 60 -11.72 10.17 12.32
N SER A 61 -10.90 9.12 12.28
CA SER A 61 -11.06 8.03 11.31
C SER A 61 -12.34 7.21 11.56
N ILE A 62 -12.73 7.01 12.81
CA ILE A 62 -14.00 6.34 13.18
C ILE A 62 -15.20 7.20 12.77
N ILE A 63 -15.11 8.52 12.92
CA ILE A 63 -16.16 9.44 12.43
C ILE A 63 -16.30 9.30 10.90
N CYS A 64 -15.20 9.20 10.16
CA CYS A 64 -15.26 8.93 8.72
C CYS A 64 -15.98 7.60 8.41
N LEU A 65 -15.75 6.53 9.18
CA LEU A 65 -16.48 5.26 9.04
C LEU A 65 -17.98 5.43 9.30
N LEU A 66 -18.35 6.16 10.36
CA LEU A 66 -19.75 6.43 10.68
C LEU A 66 -20.43 7.26 9.60
N LEU A 67 -19.73 8.24 9.02
CA LEU A 67 -20.25 9.02 7.88
C LEU A 67 -20.56 8.13 6.67
N VAL A 68 -19.70 7.15 6.39
CA VAL A 68 -19.97 6.16 5.32
C VAL A 68 -21.18 5.30 5.66
N ALA A 69 -21.35 4.90 6.95
CA ALA A 69 -22.49 4.10 7.37
C ALA A 69 -23.86 4.82 7.16
N ILE A 70 -23.89 6.13 7.33
CA ILE A 70 -25.12 6.93 7.19
C ILE A 70 -25.25 7.62 5.82
N ALA A 71 -24.30 7.39 4.91
CA ALA A 71 -24.31 8.01 3.60
C ALA A 71 -25.48 7.47 2.74
N PRO A 72 -26.37 8.32 2.22
CA PRO A 72 -27.48 7.90 1.37
C PRO A 72 -26.98 7.35 0.04
N ILE A 73 -27.76 6.43 -0.58
CA ILE A 73 -27.41 5.84 -1.89
C ILE A 73 -27.82 6.82 -3.00
N ASN A 74 -27.06 7.90 -3.14
CA ASN A 74 -27.23 8.95 -4.16
C ASN A 74 -25.90 9.69 -4.36
N GLU A 75 -25.89 10.73 -5.17
CA GLU A 75 -24.70 11.54 -5.46
C GLU A 75 -24.07 12.17 -4.19
N ILE A 76 -24.89 12.63 -3.25
CA ILE A 76 -24.41 13.17 -1.97
C ILE A 76 -23.68 12.08 -1.17
N GLY A 77 -24.25 10.87 -1.13
CA GLY A 77 -23.63 9.74 -0.45
C GLY A 77 -22.31 9.32 -1.12
N VAL A 78 -22.19 9.41 -2.45
CA VAL A 78 -20.91 9.20 -3.15
C VAL A 78 -19.86 10.22 -2.69
N VAL A 79 -20.22 11.49 -2.58
CA VAL A 79 -19.30 12.53 -2.08
C VAL A 79 -18.88 12.24 -0.64
N ILE A 80 -19.83 11.85 0.23
CA ILE A 80 -19.54 11.49 1.63
C ILE A 80 -18.59 10.28 1.68
N LEU A 81 -18.88 9.22 0.93
CA LEU A 81 -18.06 8.01 0.89
C LEU A 81 -16.64 8.31 0.44
N VAL A 82 -16.48 9.00 -0.68
CA VAL A 82 -15.16 9.31 -1.26
C VAL A 82 -14.36 10.25 -0.36
N SER A 83 -14.97 11.33 0.12
CA SER A 83 -14.29 12.27 1.01
C SER A 83 -13.90 11.63 2.34
N SER A 84 -14.79 10.86 2.95
CA SER A 84 -14.51 10.10 4.19
C SER A 84 -13.37 9.09 3.98
N MET A 85 -13.35 8.42 2.84
CA MET A 85 -12.28 7.49 2.47
C MET A 85 -10.93 8.22 2.38
N ILE A 86 -10.84 9.31 1.63
CA ILE A 86 -9.59 10.07 1.44
C ILE A 86 -9.10 10.64 2.78
N VAL A 87 -9.98 11.31 3.52
CA VAL A 87 -9.66 11.91 4.82
C VAL A 87 -9.17 10.85 5.79
N SER A 88 -9.89 9.72 5.88
CA SER A 88 -9.48 8.63 6.77
C SER A 88 -8.11 8.06 6.39
N ARG A 89 -7.78 7.94 5.11
CA ARG A 89 -6.45 7.49 4.67
C ARG A 89 -5.35 8.46 5.06
N ILE A 90 -5.60 9.76 4.94
CA ILE A 90 -4.68 10.80 5.39
C ILE A 90 -4.46 10.71 6.91
N LEU A 91 -5.53 10.54 7.71
CA LEU A 91 -5.45 10.37 9.17
C LEU A 91 -4.70 9.09 9.56
N VAL A 92 -4.94 7.99 8.86
CA VAL A 92 -4.24 6.71 9.09
C VAL A 92 -2.74 6.83 8.81
N SER A 93 -2.32 7.62 7.82
CA SER A 93 -0.90 7.93 7.58
C SER A 93 -0.27 8.62 8.80
N GLY A 94 -0.99 9.59 9.38
CA GLY A 94 -0.56 10.24 10.63
C GLY A 94 -0.46 9.25 11.80
N LEU A 95 -1.45 8.38 11.93
CA LEU A 95 -1.45 7.34 12.96
C LEU A 95 -0.24 6.38 12.81
N ILE A 96 0.10 5.95 11.59
CA ILE A 96 1.27 5.10 11.32
C ILE A 96 2.55 5.83 11.73
N THR A 97 2.69 7.11 11.38
CA THR A 97 3.83 7.94 11.73
C THR A 97 4.02 8.04 13.25
N VAL A 98 2.96 8.38 13.97
CA VAL A 98 3.00 8.53 15.44
C VAL A 98 3.26 7.19 16.12
N ARG A 99 2.62 6.11 15.68
CA ARG A 99 2.86 4.77 16.22
C ARG A 99 4.29 4.30 16.03
N SER A 100 4.96 4.68 14.96
CA SER A 100 6.37 4.34 14.77
C SER A 100 7.26 4.96 15.83
N VAL A 101 6.95 6.17 16.29
CA VAL A 101 7.64 6.84 17.40
C VAL A 101 7.36 6.11 18.72
N ILE A 102 6.10 5.79 19.03
CA ILE A 102 5.71 5.02 20.24
C ILE A 102 6.47 3.70 20.29
N TRP A 103 6.52 2.94 19.18
CA TRP A 103 7.27 1.68 19.14
C TRP A 103 8.78 1.88 19.29
N SER A 104 9.31 3.00 18.80
CA SER A 104 10.73 3.30 18.93
C SER A 104 11.15 3.62 20.35
N LEU A 105 10.25 4.17 21.15
CA LEU A 105 10.48 4.49 22.56
C LEU A 105 10.23 3.30 23.50
N ASN A 106 9.20 2.49 23.19
CA ASN A 106 8.77 1.39 24.06
C ASN A 106 9.55 0.07 23.85
N TYR A 107 10.23 -0.08 22.70
CA TYR A 107 10.95 -1.32 22.38
C TYR A 107 12.41 -1.04 22.04
N ASP A 108 13.31 -1.79 22.64
CA ASP A 108 14.73 -1.79 22.31
C ASP A 108 14.95 -2.15 20.85
N ARG A 109 16.04 -1.67 20.26
CA ARG A 109 16.40 -1.89 18.86
C ARG A 109 16.32 -3.37 18.44
N ASN A 110 16.73 -4.30 19.33
CA ASN A 110 16.76 -5.74 19.06
C ASN A 110 15.38 -6.41 19.09
N ASN A 111 14.42 -5.85 19.84
CA ASN A 111 13.08 -6.41 20.05
C ASN A 111 12.00 -5.69 19.21
N ARG A 112 12.26 -4.45 18.80
CA ARG A 112 11.33 -3.62 18.04
C ARG A 112 10.84 -4.31 16.77
N ALA A 113 11.74 -4.87 15.96
CA ALA A 113 11.39 -5.55 14.72
C ALA A 113 10.50 -6.78 14.97
N LYS A 114 10.76 -7.56 16.02
CA LYS A 114 9.95 -8.72 16.40
C LYS A 114 8.54 -8.30 16.87
N ALA A 115 8.45 -7.25 17.71
CA ALA A 115 7.18 -6.76 18.22
C ALA A 115 6.30 -6.17 17.10
N THR A 116 6.86 -5.27 16.28
CA THR A 116 6.13 -4.66 15.16
C THR A 116 5.76 -5.67 14.10
N GLY A 117 6.62 -6.66 13.81
CA GLY A 117 6.34 -7.75 12.88
C GLY A 117 5.16 -8.62 13.34
N ARG A 118 5.10 -8.98 14.64
CA ARG A 118 3.96 -9.72 15.20
C ARG A 118 2.65 -8.92 15.10
N LEU A 119 2.69 -7.64 15.45
CA LEU A 119 1.52 -6.76 15.34
C LEU A 119 1.03 -6.65 13.89
N GLN A 120 1.96 -6.51 12.93
CA GLN A 120 1.61 -6.45 11.50
C GLN A 120 1.04 -7.78 10.99
N MET A 121 1.57 -8.91 11.46
CA MET A 121 1.05 -10.24 11.11
C MET A 121 -0.39 -10.42 11.62
N ILE A 122 -0.65 -10.07 12.87
CA ILE A 122 -2.01 -10.11 13.47
C ILE A 122 -2.96 -9.20 12.70
N ALA A 123 -2.54 -7.96 12.40
CA ALA A 123 -3.34 -7.01 11.64
C ALA A 123 -3.68 -7.54 10.24
N SER A 124 -2.71 -8.16 9.55
CA SER A 124 -2.93 -8.75 8.23
C SER A 124 -3.86 -9.96 8.29
N LEU A 125 -3.73 -10.82 9.31
CA LEU A 125 -4.62 -11.96 9.52
C LEU A 125 -6.07 -11.49 9.76
N ILE A 126 -6.27 -10.50 10.65
CA ILE A 126 -7.58 -9.89 10.89
C ILE A 126 -8.14 -9.30 9.60
N THR A 127 -7.30 -8.64 8.82
CA THR A 127 -7.71 -8.07 7.52
C THR A 127 -8.26 -9.15 6.59
N VAL A 128 -7.56 -10.26 6.44
CA VAL A 128 -8.00 -11.40 5.60
C VAL A 128 -9.31 -11.99 6.14
N LEU A 129 -9.38 -12.29 7.43
CA LEU A 129 -10.56 -12.89 8.06
C LEU A 129 -11.81 -11.99 7.91
N VAL A 130 -11.70 -10.72 8.28
CA VAL A 130 -12.83 -9.78 8.19
C VAL A 130 -13.26 -9.58 6.73
N SER A 131 -12.29 -9.41 5.80
CA SER A 131 -12.63 -9.24 4.39
C SER A 131 -13.31 -10.47 3.78
N SER A 132 -12.91 -11.68 4.18
CA SER A 132 -13.54 -12.92 3.70
C SER A 132 -14.97 -13.12 4.23
N MET A 133 -15.34 -12.49 5.34
CA MET A 133 -16.70 -12.52 5.88
C MET A 133 -17.61 -11.46 5.26
N ILE A 134 -17.07 -10.32 4.84
CA ILE A 134 -17.85 -9.21 4.27
C ILE A 134 -18.49 -9.60 2.94
N GLY A 135 -17.78 -10.32 2.07
CA GLY A 135 -18.30 -10.73 0.78
C GLY A 135 -19.60 -11.53 0.86
N PRO A 136 -19.62 -12.70 1.53
CA PRO A 136 -20.82 -13.50 1.69
C PRO A 136 -21.96 -12.75 2.40
N PHE A 137 -21.64 -11.89 3.39
CA PHE A 137 -22.63 -11.06 4.06
C PHE A 137 -23.31 -10.10 3.08
N LEU A 138 -22.55 -9.44 2.21
CA LEU A 138 -23.09 -8.51 1.22
C LEU A 138 -23.78 -9.23 0.06
N ASP A 139 -23.40 -10.46 -0.28
CA ASP A 139 -24.12 -11.26 -1.27
C ASP A 139 -25.52 -11.62 -0.78
N ALA A 140 -25.66 -11.90 0.52
CA ALA A 140 -26.95 -12.21 1.13
C ALA A 140 -27.81 -10.96 1.37
N ASN A 141 -27.19 -9.83 1.77
CA ASN A 141 -27.87 -8.62 2.22
C ASN A 141 -27.13 -7.35 1.77
N PRO A 142 -27.15 -6.96 0.48
CA PRO A 142 -26.40 -5.81 -0.02
C PRO A 142 -26.73 -4.49 0.69
N GLU A 143 -28.01 -4.29 1.01
CA GLU A 143 -28.51 -3.06 1.65
C GLU A 143 -28.04 -2.92 3.11
N GLN A 144 -27.57 -4.02 3.70
CA GLN A 144 -27.10 -4.04 5.09
C GLN A 144 -25.60 -3.70 5.24
N PHE A 145 -24.94 -3.19 4.18
CA PHE A 145 -23.55 -2.72 4.26
C PHE A 145 -23.31 -1.71 5.40
N VAL A 146 -24.34 -0.97 5.77
CA VAL A 146 -24.36 -0.05 6.92
C VAL A 146 -23.86 -0.72 8.19
N TRP A 147 -24.32 -1.94 8.48
CA TRP A 147 -23.93 -2.69 9.69
C TRP A 147 -22.44 -3.04 9.70
N VAL A 148 -21.85 -3.28 8.53
CA VAL A 148 -20.40 -3.54 8.42
C VAL A 148 -19.61 -2.33 8.93
N TYR A 149 -19.99 -1.12 8.54
CA TYR A 149 -19.34 0.11 8.97
C TYR A 149 -19.66 0.49 10.41
N LEU A 150 -20.91 0.28 10.88
CA LEU A 150 -21.28 0.52 12.28
C LEU A 150 -20.52 -0.40 13.23
N LEU A 151 -20.52 -1.71 12.99
CA LEU A 151 -19.77 -2.69 13.79
C LEU A 151 -18.27 -2.39 13.75
N GLY A 152 -17.73 -2.06 12.57
CA GLY A 152 -16.33 -1.66 12.42
C GLY A 152 -15.99 -0.41 13.24
N SER A 153 -16.92 0.55 13.33
CA SER A 153 -16.75 1.76 14.14
C SER A 153 -16.74 1.46 15.62
N LEU A 154 -17.63 0.59 16.09
CA LEU A 154 -17.69 0.14 17.50
C LEU A 154 -16.39 -0.60 17.90
N VAL A 155 -15.91 -1.52 17.06
CA VAL A 155 -14.65 -2.23 17.28
C VAL A 155 -13.47 -1.24 17.25
N GLY A 156 -13.50 -0.27 16.34
CA GLY A 156 -12.52 0.81 16.27
C GLY A 156 -12.47 1.65 17.54
N LEU A 157 -13.65 2.02 18.07
CA LEU A 157 -13.77 2.77 19.33
C LEU A 157 -13.22 1.98 20.51
N ALA A 158 -13.59 0.71 20.64
CA ALA A 158 -13.03 -0.18 21.66
C ALA A 158 -11.51 -0.28 21.55
N GLY A 159 -10.97 -0.44 20.31
CA GLY A 159 -9.52 -0.44 20.06
C GLY A 159 -8.85 0.86 20.49
N THR A 160 -9.48 2.01 20.26
CA THR A 160 -8.97 3.32 20.69
C THR A 160 -8.94 3.44 22.22
N LEU A 161 -9.98 2.94 22.91
CA LEU A 161 -10.02 2.91 24.37
C LEU A 161 -8.94 2.01 24.96
N PHE A 162 -8.63 0.86 24.34
CA PHE A 162 -7.49 0.03 24.77
C PHE A 162 -6.16 0.72 24.46
N PHE A 163 -6.02 1.36 23.31
CA PHE A 163 -4.79 2.05 22.93
C PHE A 163 -4.51 3.25 23.82
N SER A 164 -5.53 3.93 24.36
CA SER A 164 -5.38 5.06 25.31
C SER A 164 -4.64 4.70 26.59
N ARG A 165 -4.58 3.40 26.94
CA ARG A 165 -3.87 2.88 28.12
C ARG A 165 -2.38 2.62 27.86
N VAL A 166 -1.91 2.77 26.62
CA VAL A 166 -0.49 2.61 26.29
C VAL A 166 0.32 3.74 26.93
N GLN A 167 1.34 3.38 27.68
CA GLN A 167 2.30 4.32 28.23
C GLN A 167 3.51 4.42 27.28
N VAL A 168 4.05 5.62 27.12
CA VAL A 168 5.23 5.87 26.28
C VAL A 168 6.42 6.14 27.18
N LEU A 169 7.42 5.27 27.10
CA LEU A 169 8.63 5.38 27.90
C LEU A 169 9.47 6.59 27.44
N GLY A 170 9.86 7.44 28.37
CA GLY A 170 10.71 8.61 28.06
C GLY A 170 10.01 9.69 27.22
N GLU A 171 8.67 9.74 27.16
CA GLU A 171 7.92 10.70 26.34
C GLU A 171 8.29 12.15 26.67
N ALA A 172 8.47 12.51 27.94
CA ALA A 172 8.78 13.88 28.35
C ALA A 172 10.09 14.39 27.72
N SER A 173 11.15 13.59 27.80
CA SER A 173 12.46 13.94 27.21
C SER A 173 12.38 13.98 25.67
N GLN A 174 11.59 13.10 25.06
CA GLN A 174 11.37 13.13 23.62
C GLN A 174 10.67 14.41 23.17
N LEU A 175 9.63 14.83 23.88
CA LEU A 175 8.89 16.06 23.59
C LEU A 175 9.79 17.30 23.69
N GLU A 176 10.61 17.37 24.71
CA GLU A 176 11.58 18.46 24.91
C GLU A 176 12.58 18.54 23.75
N ASN A 177 13.13 17.39 23.33
CA ASN A 177 14.04 17.30 22.20
C ASN A 177 13.38 17.71 20.89
N GLU A 178 12.13 17.30 20.66
CA GLU A 178 11.37 17.66 19.45
C GLU A 178 11.08 19.16 19.38
N ILE A 179 10.76 19.80 20.52
CA ILE A 179 10.53 21.25 20.59
C ILE A 179 11.83 22.00 20.26
N LYS A 180 12.97 21.55 20.80
CA LYS A 180 14.29 22.14 20.52
C LYS A 180 14.70 21.96 19.05
N ALA A 181 14.45 20.79 18.45
CA ALA A 181 14.84 20.47 17.08
C ALA A 181 13.96 21.14 16.00
N LYS A 182 12.81 21.71 16.38
CA LYS A 182 11.89 22.35 15.44
C LYS A 182 12.46 23.58 14.73
N THR A 183 13.57 24.11 15.23
CA THR A 183 14.19 25.35 14.77
C THR A 183 15.14 25.17 13.58
N ASP A 184 15.52 23.94 13.16
CA ASP A 184 16.77 23.76 12.38
C ASP A 184 16.68 22.99 11.03
N LYS A 185 15.54 22.67 10.41
CA LYS A 185 15.56 21.76 9.23
C LYS A 185 14.82 22.23 7.98
N ASN A 186 15.60 22.53 6.95
CA ASN A 186 15.21 22.47 5.53
C ASN A 186 15.31 21.02 4.99
N LEU A 187 14.25 20.22 5.16
CA LEU A 187 14.20 18.81 4.72
C LEU A 187 14.25 18.63 3.18
N ALA A 188 13.75 19.60 2.43
CA ALA A 188 13.61 19.48 0.97
C ALA A 188 14.94 19.54 0.20
N THR A 189 15.91 20.29 0.71
CA THR A 189 17.25 20.41 0.07
C THR A 189 18.03 19.10 0.14
N GLY A 190 17.96 18.38 1.24
CA GLY A 190 18.64 17.10 1.41
C GLY A 190 18.13 15.98 0.48
N PHE A 191 16.84 15.97 0.13
CA PHE A 191 16.28 14.95 -0.78
C PHE A 191 16.82 15.07 -2.20
N MET A 192 16.90 16.29 -2.72
CA MET A 192 17.40 16.54 -4.08
C MET A 192 18.90 16.24 -4.18
N GLU A 193 19.65 16.52 -3.13
CA GLU A 193 21.08 16.24 -3.04
C GLU A 193 21.35 14.72 -3.07
N ILE A 194 20.64 13.93 -2.26
CA ILE A 194 20.75 12.47 -2.28
C ILE A 194 20.47 11.89 -3.68
N ILE A 195 19.38 12.35 -4.34
CA ILE A 195 19.03 11.86 -5.69
C ILE A 195 20.11 12.22 -6.72
N LYS A 196 20.78 13.37 -6.56
CA LYS A 196 21.84 13.79 -7.47
C LYS A 196 23.14 13.02 -7.24
N GLU A 197 23.52 12.81 -5.99
CA GLU A 197 24.81 12.21 -5.62
C GLU A 197 24.80 10.68 -5.69
N ASP A 198 23.75 10.02 -5.19
CA ASP A 198 23.69 8.56 -5.20
C ASP A 198 23.09 8.02 -6.50
N ARG A 199 23.98 7.77 -7.47
CA ARG A 199 23.60 7.22 -8.79
C ARG A 199 22.94 5.83 -8.71
N TYR A 200 23.32 5.01 -7.74
CA TYR A 200 22.80 3.65 -7.62
C TYR A 200 21.40 3.66 -6.99
N PHE A 201 21.21 4.44 -5.94
CA PHE A 201 19.89 4.65 -5.36
C PHE A 201 18.93 5.31 -6.37
N ARG A 202 19.38 6.30 -7.12
CA ARG A 202 18.58 6.91 -8.18
C ARG A 202 18.10 5.88 -9.22
N ARG A 203 18.98 4.99 -9.71
CA ARG A 203 18.62 3.90 -10.64
C ARG A 203 17.65 2.90 -9.99
N TYR A 204 17.87 2.59 -8.73
CA TYR A 204 16.93 1.78 -7.95
C TYR A 204 15.55 2.42 -7.88
N GLN A 205 15.47 3.72 -7.58
CA GLN A 205 14.20 4.46 -7.49
C GLN A 205 13.48 4.55 -8.84
N TYR A 206 14.18 4.72 -9.97
CA TYR A 206 13.56 4.63 -11.29
C TYR A 206 12.91 3.28 -11.54
N SER A 207 13.60 2.19 -11.24
CA SER A 207 13.06 0.84 -11.40
C SER A 207 11.90 0.59 -10.43
N MET A 208 12.00 1.07 -9.18
CA MET A 208 10.93 1.00 -8.18
C MET A 208 9.69 1.80 -8.57
N PHE A 209 9.89 3.00 -9.12
CA PHE A 209 8.81 3.83 -9.63
C PHE A 209 8.07 3.11 -10.76
N THR A 210 8.81 2.63 -11.75
CA THR A 210 8.27 1.90 -12.92
C THR A 210 7.52 0.64 -12.49
N ALA A 211 8.10 -0.19 -11.61
CA ALA A 211 7.45 -1.41 -11.11
C ALA A 211 6.12 -1.10 -10.39
N GLY A 212 6.15 -0.13 -9.49
CA GLY A 212 4.95 0.24 -8.76
C GLY A 212 3.90 0.94 -9.62
N PHE A 213 4.33 1.69 -10.63
CA PHE A 213 3.43 2.32 -11.59
C PHE A 213 2.64 1.25 -12.37
N GLY A 214 3.32 0.22 -12.92
CA GLY A 214 2.66 -0.90 -13.60
C GLY A 214 1.67 -1.65 -12.68
N ASN A 215 2.03 -1.86 -11.41
CA ASN A 215 1.16 -2.55 -10.47
C ASN A 215 -0.09 -1.72 -10.11
N MET A 216 0.05 -0.41 -9.95
CA MET A 216 -1.05 0.48 -9.58
C MET A 216 -1.95 0.82 -10.78
N LEU A 217 -1.43 0.71 -12.00
CA LEU A 217 -2.15 0.96 -13.23
C LEU A 217 -3.39 0.06 -13.37
N ILE A 218 -3.32 -1.17 -12.89
CA ILE A 218 -4.37 -2.18 -13.05
C ILE A 218 -5.41 -2.20 -11.93
N GLU A 219 -5.19 -1.52 -10.80
CA GLU A 219 -6.05 -1.67 -9.62
C GLU A 219 -7.48 -1.18 -9.89
N ALA A 220 -7.66 0.01 -10.45
CA ALA A 220 -8.98 0.53 -10.78
C ALA A 220 -9.65 -0.23 -11.93
N PRO A 221 -8.96 -0.52 -13.08
CA PRO A 221 -9.50 -1.35 -14.14
C PRO A 221 -9.95 -2.74 -13.66
N LEU A 222 -9.21 -3.37 -12.76
CA LEU A 222 -9.57 -4.69 -12.24
C LEU A 222 -10.87 -4.65 -11.42
N VAL A 223 -11.02 -3.65 -10.54
CA VAL A 223 -12.26 -3.48 -9.79
C VAL A 223 -13.43 -3.28 -10.76
N PHE A 224 -13.27 -2.41 -11.74
CA PHE A 224 -14.30 -2.16 -12.76
C PHE A 224 -14.64 -3.42 -13.56
N LEU A 225 -13.64 -4.17 -14.00
CA LEU A 225 -13.82 -5.45 -14.71
C LEU A 225 -14.66 -6.42 -13.88
N VAL A 226 -14.26 -6.72 -12.64
CA VAL A 226 -14.94 -7.77 -11.85
C VAL A 226 -16.32 -7.35 -11.38
N THR A 227 -16.53 -6.05 -11.09
CA THR A 227 -17.80 -5.59 -10.52
C THR A 227 -18.84 -5.20 -11.58
N ARG A 228 -18.40 -4.67 -12.73
CA ARG A 228 -19.27 -4.08 -13.74
C ARG A 228 -19.36 -4.87 -15.05
N GLN A 229 -18.25 -5.45 -15.51
CA GLN A 229 -18.24 -6.19 -16.77
C GLN A 229 -18.51 -7.69 -16.59
N LEU A 230 -17.93 -8.29 -15.53
CA LEU A 230 -18.16 -9.69 -15.20
C LEU A 230 -19.30 -9.88 -14.20
N GLU A 231 -19.85 -8.80 -13.67
CA GLU A 231 -20.95 -8.79 -12.69
C GLU A 231 -20.76 -9.81 -11.55
N ALA A 232 -19.49 -10.07 -11.20
CA ALA A 232 -19.13 -11.04 -10.17
C ALA A 232 -19.77 -10.69 -8.83
N SER A 233 -20.10 -11.70 -8.01
CA SER A 233 -20.66 -11.51 -6.67
C SER A 233 -19.76 -10.63 -5.79
N TYR A 234 -20.27 -10.10 -4.68
CA TYR A 234 -19.45 -9.36 -3.71
C TYR A 234 -18.32 -10.24 -3.18
N THR A 235 -18.63 -11.51 -2.86
CA THR A 235 -17.62 -12.49 -2.43
C THR A 235 -16.50 -12.61 -3.44
N THR A 236 -16.83 -12.90 -4.70
CA THR A 236 -15.83 -13.08 -5.76
C THR A 236 -15.03 -11.80 -5.98
N SER A 237 -15.68 -10.65 -6.02
CA SER A 237 -15.02 -9.35 -6.23
C SER A 237 -14.03 -9.03 -5.10
N ILE A 238 -14.41 -9.21 -3.83
CA ILE A 238 -13.55 -8.98 -2.66
C ILE A 238 -12.44 -10.04 -2.58
N MET A 239 -12.74 -11.29 -2.93
CA MET A 239 -11.72 -12.35 -3.01
C MET A 239 -10.62 -12.01 -4.01
N ILE A 240 -10.96 -11.59 -5.22
CA ILE A 240 -10.02 -11.24 -6.29
C ILE A 240 -9.25 -9.97 -5.95
N THR A 241 -9.93 -8.93 -5.50
CA THR A 241 -9.30 -7.61 -5.30
C THR A 241 -8.48 -7.54 -4.02
N MET A 242 -8.83 -8.29 -2.98
CA MET A 242 -8.24 -8.13 -1.65
C MET A 242 -7.84 -9.45 -0.96
N VAL A 243 -8.78 -10.37 -0.72
CA VAL A 243 -8.55 -11.51 0.18
C VAL A 243 -7.40 -12.39 -0.31
N ILE A 244 -7.46 -12.85 -1.59
CA ILE A 244 -6.46 -13.76 -2.16
C ILE A 244 -5.06 -13.12 -2.15
N PRO A 245 -4.82 -11.90 -2.68
CA PRO A 245 -3.50 -11.29 -2.63
C PRO A 245 -2.94 -11.10 -1.23
N PHE A 246 -3.77 -10.73 -0.25
CA PHE A 246 -3.32 -10.53 1.12
C PHE A 246 -3.05 -11.85 1.84
N ALA A 247 -3.93 -12.85 1.74
CA ALA A 247 -3.76 -14.16 2.36
C ALA A 247 -2.50 -14.86 1.86
N VAL A 248 -2.33 -14.89 0.53
CA VAL A 248 -1.13 -15.50 -0.09
C VAL A 248 0.13 -14.74 0.27
N SER A 249 0.08 -13.40 0.33
CA SER A 249 1.25 -12.60 0.73
C SER A 249 1.68 -12.88 2.17
N LEU A 250 0.74 -13.13 3.08
CA LEU A 250 1.01 -13.45 4.47
C LEU A 250 1.82 -14.76 4.59
N VAL A 251 1.45 -15.77 3.80
CA VAL A 251 2.15 -17.06 3.76
C VAL A 251 3.51 -16.96 3.05
N ALA A 252 3.59 -16.17 1.98
CA ALA A 252 4.81 -16.01 1.21
C ALA A 252 5.88 -15.15 1.91
N LEU A 253 5.46 -14.25 2.81
CA LEU A 253 6.33 -13.26 3.45
C LEU A 253 7.54 -13.87 4.19
N PRO A 254 7.41 -14.94 5.01
CA PRO A 254 8.56 -15.54 5.69
C PRO A 254 9.60 -16.11 4.71
N ILE A 255 9.15 -16.71 3.61
CA ILE A 255 10.03 -17.27 2.59
C ILE A 255 10.84 -16.16 1.91
N TRP A 256 10.16 -15.06 1.58
CA TRP A 256 10.80 -13.89 0.99
C TRP A 256 11.75 -13.19 1.95
N ALA A 257 11.45 -13.16 3.26
CA ALA A 257 12.34 -12.59 4.27
C ALA A 257 13.68 -13.33 4.29
N LEU A 258 13.65 -14.67 4.37
CA LEU A 258 14.85 -15.51 4.34
C LEU A 258 15.67 -15.30 3.04
N TYR A 259 15.02 -15.03 1.93
CA TYR A 259 15.71 -14.77 0.67
C TYR A 259 16.31 -13.36 0.63
N LEU A 260 15.58 -12.34 1.10
CA LEU A 260 16.05 -10.93 1.13
C LEU A 260 17.27 -10.77 2.05
N ASP A 261 17.33 -11.50 3.17
CA ASP A 261 18.46 -11.47 4.10
C ASP A 261 19.77 -12.00 3.49
N ARG A 262 19.68 -12.74 2.38
CA ARG A 262 20.84 -13.39 1.74
C ARG A 262 21.36 -12.65 0.50
N VAL A 263 20.56 -11.76 -0.08
CA VAL A 263 20.89 -11.12 -1.36
C VAL A 263 20.67 -9.62 -1.30
N HIS A 264 21.40 -8.87 -2.12
CA HIS A 264 21.16 -7.45 -2.29
C HIS A 264 19.78 -7.18 -2.92
N VAL A 265 19.11 -6.10 -2.52
CA VAL A 265 17.75 -5.79 -2.97
C VAL A 265 17.61 -5.68 -4.50
N ALA A 266 18.64 -5.26 -5.22
CA ALA A 266 18.60 -5.21 -6.69
C ALA A 266 18.44 -6.60 -7.30
N GLN A 267 19.17 -7.61 -6.80
CA GLN A 267 19.04 -9.01 -7.21
C GLN A 267 17.68 -9.58 -6.83
N PHE A 268 17.26 -9.32 -5.59
CA PHE A 268 15.95 -9.72 -5.07
C PHE A 268 14.82 -9.22 -5.99
N ARG A 269 14.82 -7.92 -6.29
CA ARG A 269 13.80 -7.27 -7.13
C ARG A 269 13.82 -7.76 -8.57
N ALA A 270 14.99 -8.01 -9.14
CA ALA A 270 15.11 -8.54 -10.49
C ALA A 270 14.38 -9.90 -10.63
N ARG A 271 14.60 -10.82 -9.68
CA ARG A 271 13.94 -12.13 -9.67
C ARG A 271 12.45 -12.03 -9.35
N GLN A 272 12.08 -11.23 -8.37
CA GLN A 272 10.70 -11.03 -7.96
C GLN A 272 9.85 -10.40 -9.07
N SER A 273 10.42 -9.53 -9.92
CA SER A 273 9.71 -8.87 -11.02
C SER A 273 9.11 -9.87 -12.01
N ILE A 274 9.69 -11.06 -12.14
CA ILE A 274 9.15 -12.13 -13.00
C ILE A 274 7.74 -12.52 -12.55
N LEU A 275 7.53 -12.66 -11.23
CA LEU A 275 6.22 -13.01 -10.68
C LEU A 275 5.18 -11.91 -10.91
N TRP A 276 5.59 -10.63 -10.85
CA TRP A 276 4.69 -9.51 -11.18
C TRP A 276 4.25 -9.56 -12.64
N VAL A 277 5.18 -9.81 -13.57
CA VAL A 277 4.86 -9.95 -14.99
C VAL A 277 3.90 -11.12 -15.24
N VAL A 278 4.21 -12.31 -14.68
CA VAL A 278 3.36 -13.50 -14.80
C VAL A 278 1.96 -13.23 -14.23
N ALA A 279 1.86 -12.60 -13.06
CA ALA A 279 0.57 -12.28 -12.45
C ALA A 279 -0.28 -11.36 -13.33
N GLN A 280 0.33 -10.36 -13.98
CA GLN A 280 -0.37 -9.42 -14.85
C GLN A 280 -0.78 -10.07 -16.17
N LEU A 281 0.05 -10.96 -16.74
CA LEU A 281 -0.31 -11.73 -17.93
C LEU A 281 -1.45 -12.72 -17.65
N LEU A 282 -1.46 -13.39 -16.50
CA LEU A 282 -2.57 -14.25 -16.10
C LEU A 282 -3.85 -13.44 -15.85
N THR A 283 -3.73 -12.23 -15.29
CA THR A 283 -4.86 -11.31 -15.16
C THR A 283 -5.38 -10.87 -16.51
N LEU A 284 -4.50 -10.59 -17.49
CA LEU A 284 -4.88 -10.32 -18.87
C LEU A 284 -5.64 -11.50 -19.50
N VAL A 285 -5.14 -12.72 -19.34
CA VAL A 285 -5.82 -13.93 -19.85
C VAL A 285 -7.22 -14.05 -19.23
N GLY A 286 -7.33 -13.90 -17.90
CA GLY A 286 -8.60 -13.92 -17.20
C GLY A 286 -9.56 -12.83 -17.68
N ALA A 287 -9.07 -11.62 -17.89
CA ALA A 287 -9.85 -10.49 -18.37
C ALA A 287 -10.31 -10.68 -19.83
N TYR A 288 -9.43 -11.20 -20.68
CA TYR A 288 -9.72 -11.43 -22.12
C TYR A 288 -10.80 -12.50 -22.34
N PHE A 289 -10.73 -13.61 -21.59
CA PHE A 289 -11.70 -14.70 -21.67
C PHE A 289 -12.89 -14.55 -20.72
N GLY A 290 -12.98 -13.48 -19.92
CA GLY A 290 -14.01 -13.33 -18.89
C GLY A 290 -13.94 -14.41 -17.79
N SER A 291 -12.78 -15.02 -17.58
CA SER A 291 -12.62 -16.19 -16.70
C SER A 291 -12.20 -15.81 -15.29
N ILE A 292 -13.13 -15.96 -14.35
CA ILE A 292 -12.88 -15.76 -12.90
C ILE A 292 -11.74 -16.65 -12.41
N ALA A 293 -11.65 -17.90 -12.91
CA ALA A 293 -10.60 -18.83 -12.51
C ALA A 293 -9.19 -18.31 -12.85
N TRP A 294 -8.98 -17.80 -14.05
CA TRP A 294 -7.69 -17.22 -14.44
C TRP A 294 -7.39 -15.92 -13.68
N LEU A 295 -8.40 -15.11 -13.38
CA LEU A 295 -8.22 -13.95 -12.51
C LEU A 295 -7.75 -14.37 -11.11
N ILE A 296 -8.36 -15.41 -10.52
CA ILE A 296 -7.95 -15.96 -9.21
C ILE A 296 -6.50 -16.44 -9.27
N VAL A 297 -6.10 -17.19 -10.30
CA VAL A 297 -4.72 -17.66 -10.45
C VAL A 297 -3.75 -16.49 -10.59
N GLY A 298 -4.08 -15.48 -11.38
CA GLY A 298 -3.29 -14.25 -11.50
C GLY A 298 -3.13 -13.52 -10.15
N ARG A 299 -4.20 -13.40 -9.38
CA ARG A 299 -4.17 -12.76 -8.05
C ARG A 299 -3.44 -13.60 -6.99
N PHE A 300 -3.44 -14.92 -7.12
CA PHE A 300 -2.64 -15.81 -6.30
C PHE A 300 -1.13 -15.58 -6.52
N ILE A 301 -0.68 -15.59 -7.78
CA ILE A 301 0.72 -15.29 -8.13
C ILE A 301 1.10 -13.87 -7.71
N MET A 302 0.20 -12.90 -7.89
CA MET A 302 0.39 -11.54 -7.40
C MET A 302 0.56 -11.50 -5.87
N GLY A 303 -0.18 -12.32 -5.13
CA GLY A 303 -0.03 -12.44 -3.67
C GLY A 303 1.36 -12.91 -3.26
N ILE A 304 1.92 -13.92 -3.95
CA ILE A 304 3.30 -14.37 -3.74
C ILE A 304 4.27 -13.20 -3.98
N ALA A 305 4.12 -12.52 -5.12
CA ALA A 305 4.96 -11.37 -5.45
C ALA A 305 4.81 -10.22 -4.44
N ARG A 306 3.59 -9.95 -3.95
CA ARG A 306 3.28 -8.91 -2.96
C ARG A 306 4.01 -9.14 -1.63
N GLY A 307 4.10 -10.39 -1.14
CA GLY A 307 4.82 -10.72 0.09
C GLY A 307 6.27 -10.22 0.05
N GLY A 308 7.01 -10.56 -1.00
CA GLY A 308 8.38 -10.06 -1.19
C GLY A 308 8.41 -8.56 -1.51
N GLY A 309 7.41 -8.07 -2.27
CA GLY A 309 7.29 -6.66 -2.63
C GLY A 309 7.20 -5.73 -1.44
N SER A 310 6.42 -6.11 -0.43
CA SER A 310 6.24 -5.34 0.80
C SER A 310 7.54 -5.26 1.63
N LEU A 311 8.30 -6.35 1.71
CA LEU A 311 9.60 -6.37 2.39
C LEU A 311 10.62 -5.48 1.69
N ALA A 312 10.79 -5.67 0.38
CA ALA A 312 11.75 -4.87 -0.37
C ALA A 312 11.32 -3.40 -0.50
N TRP A 313 10.03 -3.07 -0.37
CA TRP A 313 9.55 -1.69 -0.26
C TRP A 313 9.97 -1.06 1.07
N GLN A 314 9.85 -1.81 2.18
CA GLN A 314 10.18 -1.31 3.51
C GLN A 314 11.69 -1.27 3.78
N LEU A 315 12.45 -2.23 3.28
CA LEU A 315 13.85 -2.45 3.67
C LEU A 315 14.86 -2.18 2.55
N GLY A 316 14.41 -2.16 1.29
CA GLY A 316 15.32 -2.14 0.15
C GLY A 316 16.17 -0.86 0.00
N HIS A 317 15.77 0.25 0.60
CA HIS A 317 16.57 1.47 0.64
C HIS A 317 17.79 1.36 1.58
N ASN A 318 17.76 0.43 2.54
CA ASN A 318 18.84 0.21 3.50
C ASN A 318 20.13 -0.28 2.83
N ASP A 319 20.03 -0.94 1.67
CA ASP A 319 21.20 -1.42 0.93
C ASP A 319 21.98 -0.29 0.24
N PHE A 320 21.43 0.93 0.20
CA PHE A 320 22.05 2.11 -0.41
C PHE A 320 22.39 3.18 0.62
N ALA A 321 21.57 3.32 1.66
CA ALA A 321 21.65 4.43 2.61
C ALA A 321 22.73 4.19 3.68
N LYS A 322 23.45 5.25 4.04
CA LYS A 322 24.25 5.27 5.27
C LYS A 322 23.33 5.27 6.50
N PRO A 323 23.79 4.77 7.67
CA PRO A 323 22.95 4.65 8.87
C PRO A 323 22.30 5.95 9.34
N ASP A 324 22.96 7.09 9.15
CA ASP A 324 22.50 8.44 9.49
C ASP A 324 21.50 9.03 8.49
N GLN A 325 21.39 8.45 7.28
CA GLN A 325 20.56 8.94 6.17
C GLN A 325 19.35 8.06 5.87
N LEU A 326 19.14 6.95 6.58
CA LEU A 326 18.05 5.98 6.35
C LEU A 326 16.67 6.64 6.23
N SER A 327 16.37 7.59 7.12
CA SER A 327 15.10 8.33 7.10
C SER A 327 14.89 9.16 5.83
N ALA A 328 15.96 9.79 5.32
CA ALA A 328 15.89 10.61 4.12
C ALA A 328 15.66 9.74 2.87
N TYR A 329 16.38 8.61 2.76
CA TYR A 329 16.20 7.64 1.68
C TYR A 329 14.78 7.05 1.68
N MET A 330 14.25 6.69 2.86
CA MET A 330 12.86 6.22 2.99
C MET A 330 11.86 7.32 2.63
N GLY A 331 12.11 8.56 3.04
CA GLY A 331 11.26 9.70 2.70
C GLY A 331 11.13 9.91 1.20
N ILE A 332 12.23 9.85 0.46
CA ILE A 332 12.25 9.90 -1.01
C ILE A 332 11.41 8.76 -1.59
N HIS A 333 11.63 7.54 -1.09
CA HIS A 333 10.93 6.36 -1.57
C HIS A 333 9.42 6.43 -1.36
N VAL A 334 8.95 6.86 -0.19
CA VAL A 334 7.53 7.05 0.13
C VAL A 334 6.90 8.14 -0.74
N THR A 335 7.58 9.27 -0.91
CA THR A 335 7.10 10.38 -1.74
C THR A 335 6.90 9.95 -3.19
N LEU A 336 7.91 9.28 -3.79
CA LEU A 336 7.79 8.76 -5.16
C LEU A 336 6.69 7.69 -5.27
N THR A 337 6.47 6.89 -4.23
CA THR A 337 5.35 5.94 -4.16
C THR A 337 4.00 6.68 -4.17
N GLY A 338 3.88 7.77 -3.41
CA GLY A 338 2.68 8.61 -3.40
C GLY A 338 2.39 9.22 -4.76
N VAL A 339 3.40 9.81 -5.42
CA VAL A 339 3.25 10.42 -6.75
C VAL A 339 2.75 9.42 -7.80
N ARG A 340 3.43 8.26 -7.93
CA ARG A 340 3.01 7.25 -8.92
C ARG A 340 1.63 6.70 -8.64
N GLY A 341 1.28 6.51 -7.37
CA GLY A 341 -0.01 5.95 -6.98
C GLY A 341 -1.16 6.94 -7.05
N ALA A 342 -0.87 8.25 -7.01
CA ALA A 342 -1.85 9.28 -7.28
C ALA A 342 -2.21 9.36 -8.78
N ILE A 343 -1.32 8.93 -9.67
CA ILE A 343 -1.50 9.07 -11.12
C ILE A 343 -1.92 7.74 -11.78
N ALA A 344 -1.28 6.62 -11.40
CA ALA A 344 -1.43 5.36 -12.12
C ALA A 344 -2.86 4.81 -12.19
N PRO A 345 -3.69 4.82 -11.12
CA PRO A 345 -5.06 4.31 -11.22
C PRO A 345 -5.94 5.08 -12.21
N PHE A 346 -5.77 6.41 -12.26
CA PHE A 346 -6.50 7.26 -13.22
C PHE A 346 -6.06 7.00 -14.65
N LEU A 347 -4.75 6.93 -14.88
CA LEU A 347 -4.22 6.61 -16.21
C LEU A 347 -4.67 5.20 -16.64
N GLY A 348 -4.61 4.22 -15.74
CA GLY A 348 -5.06 2.86 -16.02
C GLY A 348 -6.52 2.80 -16.40
N MET A 349 -7.39 3.49 -15.67
CA MET A 349 -8.80 3.56 -15.99
C MET A 349 -9.06 4.32 -17.30
N SER A 350 -8.40 5.45 -17.53
CA SER A 350 -8.50 6.20 -18.78
C SER A 350 -8.04 5.36 -19.98
N LEU A 351 -6.96 4.61 -19.86
CA LEU A 351 -6.53 3.66 -20.87
C LEU A 351 -7.58 2.56 -21.10
N TYR A 352 -8.20 2.07 -20.02
CA TYR A 352 -9.17 0.99 -20.08
C TYR A 352 -10.46 1.38 -20.79
N ILE A 353 -11.12 2.45 -20.35
CA ILE A 353 -12.44 2.88 -20.87
C ILE A 353 -12.34 3.92 -21.97
N GLY A 354 -11.20 4.58 -22.15
CA GLY A 354 -11.04 5.72 -23.04
C GLY A 354 -11.37 7.05 -22.36
N ILE A 355 -11.36 8.10 -23.19
CA ILE A 355 -11.70 9.47 -22.81
C ILE A 355 -12.73 9.99 -23.83
N PRO A 356 -14.03 9.81 -23.58
CA PRO A 356 -15.08 10.15 -24.55
C PRO A 356 -15.02 11.62 -25.02
N ALA A 357 -14.64 12.53 -24.12
CA ALA A 357 -14.46 13.95 -24.45
C ALA A 357 -13.38 14.21 -25.52
N LEU A 358 -12.45 13.27 -25.71
CA LEU A 358 -11.41 13.30 -26.74
C LEU A 358 -11.72 12.36 -27.94
N GLY A 359 -12.90 11.77 -27.98
CA GLY A 359 -13.29 10.81 -29.02
C GLY A 359 -12.51 9.49 -28.98
N TRP A 360 -11.87 9.17 -27.83
CA TRP A 360 -11.08 7.95 -27.69
C TRP A 360 -11.78 6.90 -26.85
N SER A 361 -11.96 5.70 -27.41
CA SER A 361 -12.69 4.57 -26.81
C SER A 361 -11.90 3.68 -25.87
N GLY A 362 -10.61 3.97 -25.67
CA GLY A 362 -9.73 3.16 -24.82
C GLY A 362 -9.28 1.86 -25.48
N ILE A 363 -8.49 1.09 -24.73
CA ILE A 363 -7.89 -0.19 -25.17
C ILE A 363 -8.42 -1.40 -24.41
N GLY A 364 -9.39 -1.19 -23.51
CA GLY A 364 -10.00 -2.26 -22.72
C GLY A 364 -8.98 -3.07 -21.93
N VAL A 365 -9.13 -4.39 -21.95
CA VAL A 365 -8.30 -5.35 -21.21
C VAL A 365 -6.81 -5.29 -21.58
N SER A 366 -6.44 -4.71 -22.71
CA SER A 366 -5.03 -4.55 -23.11
C SER A 366 -4.21 -3.69 -22.13
N VAL A 367 -4.86 -2.94 -21.22
CA VAL A 367 -4.18 -2.23 -20.14
C VAL A 367 -3.36 -3.18 -19.25
N PHE A 368 -3.82 -4.43 -19.06
CA PHE A 368 -3.10 -5.43 -18.27
C PHE A 368 -1.80 -5.87 -18.98
N LEU A 369 -1.78 -5.89 -20.33
CA LEU A 369 -0.56 -6.12 -21.08
C LEU A 369 0.43 -4.97 -20.93
N ILE A 370 -0.05 -3.72 -21.01
CA ILE A 370 0.80 -2.55 -20.76
C ILE A 370 1.43 -2.63 -19.37
N ALA A 371 0.65 -2.97 -18.35
CA ALA A 371 1.16 -3.13 -17.00
C ALA A 371 2.23 -4.24 -16.90
N ALA A 372 2.03 -5.36 -17.60
CA ALA A 372 3.04 -6.44 -17.68
C ALA A 372 4.33 -5.97 -18.35
N ILE A 373 4.24 -5.22 -19.45
CA ILE A 373 5.40 -4.64 -20.14
C ILE A 373 6.13 -3.65 -19.22
N VAL A 374 5.41 -2.75 -18.55
CA VAL A 374 5.99 -1.78 -17.61
C VAL A 374 6.70 -2.51 -16.46
N SER A 375 6.10 -3.58 -15.93
CA SER A 375 6.73 -4.40 -14.88
C SER A 375 7.96 -5.16 -15.39
N ALA A 376 7.94 -5.64 -16.63
CA ALA A 376 9.10 -6.27 -17.28
C ALA A 376 10.25 -5.25 -17.47
N CYS A 377 9.96 -4.03 -17.92
CA CYS A 377 10.94 -2.95 -18.03
C CYS A 377 11.59 -2.64 -16.67
N ALA A 378 10.79 -2.61 -15.60
CA ALA A 378 11.31 -2.44 -14.25
C ALA A 378 12.21 -3.61 -13.83
N GLY A 379 11.82 -4.85 -14.13
CA GLY A 379 12.63 -6.05 -13.90
C GLY A 379 13.99 -6.00 -14.59
N VAL A 380 14.01 -5.57 -15.86
CA VAL A 380 15.25 -5.33 -16.61
C VAL A 380 16.07 -4.23 -15.95
N GLY A 381 15.43 -3.15 -15.47
CA GLY A 381 16.10 -2.07 -14.75
C GLY A 381 16.81 -2.56 -13.48
N PHE A 382 16.13 -3.37 -12.65
CA PHE A 382 16.71 -3.98 -11.47
C PHE A 382 17.85 -4.95 -11.81
N TYR A 383 17.68 -5.75 -12.86
CA TYR A 383 18.72 -6.69 -13.30
C TYR A 383 19.98 -5.94 -13.80
N ARG A 384 19.81 -4.89 -14.58
CA ARG A 384 20.94 -4.03 -15.03
C ARG A 384 21.63 -3.36 -13.85
N LEU A 385 20.86 -2.89 -12.86
CA LEU A 385 21.42 -2.33 -11.63
C LEU A 385 22.24 -3.38 -10.87
N TYR A 386 21.71 -4.60 -10.70
CA TYR A 386 22.39 -5.71 -10.07
C TYR A 386 23.74 -6.00 -10.75
N LEU A 387 23.74 -6.15 -12.09
CA LEU A 387 24.99 -6.37 -12.85
C LEU A 387 25.98 -5.21 -12.71
N THR A 388 25.50 -3.97 -12.63
CA THR A 388 26.35 -2.79 -12.45
C THR A 388 27.03 -2.80 -11.08
N LEU A 389 26.28 -3.12 -10.01
CA LEU A 389 26.80 -3.21 -8.65
C LEU A 389 27.80 -4.36 -8.51
N GLN A 390 27.52 -5.50 -9.16
CA GLN A 390 28.40 -6.65 -9.18
C GLN A 390 29.74 -6.32 -9.86
N ARG A 391 29.72 -5.65 -11.04
CA ARG A 391 30.94 -5.22 -11.75
C ARG A 391 31.74 -4.16 -10.98
N ALA A 392 31.06 -3.36 -10.14
CA ALA A 392 31.70 -2.40 -9.27
C ALA A 392 32.28 -3.00 -7.98
N GLY A 393 32.15 -4.32 -7.77
CA GLY A 393 32.63 -4.99 -6.55
C GLY A 393 31.83 -4.64 -5.29
N LEU A 394 30.66 -4.03 -5.44
CA LEU A 394 29.80 -3.61 -4.32
C LEU A 394 28.87 -4.73 -3.81
N ILE A 395 28.74 -5.80 -4.56
CA ILE A 395 27.98 -7.01 -4.19
C ILE A 395 28.92 -8.20 -4.34
N ASP A 396 29.18 -8.87 -3.23
CA ASP A 396 30.02 -10.07 -3.20
C ASP A 396 29.17 -11.32 -3.51
N ILE A 397 29.58 -12.08 -4.52
CA ILE A 397 28.90 -13.32 -4.93
C ILE A 397 29.06 -14.42 -3.85
N ASN A 398 30.13 -14.34 -3.05
CA ASN A 398 30.54 -15.38 -2.09
C ASN A 398 29.96 -15.20 -0.68
N ARG A 399 29.29 -14.11 -0.34
CA ARG A 399 28.65 -13.94 0.98
C ARG A 399 27.55 -14.96 1.30
N VAL A 400 27.12 -15.73 0.29
CA VAL A 400 26.14 -16.83 0.48
C VAL A 400 26.79 -18.06 1.13
N THR A 401 28.08 -18.24 0.98
CA THR A 401 28.82 -19.43 1.46
C THR A 401 29.44 -19.25 2.85
N GLU A 402 29.83 -18.04 3.25
CA GLU A 402 30.49 -17.80 4.53
C GLU A 402 29.59 -17.74 5.77
N LYS A 403 28.26 -17.58 5.60
CA LYS A 403 27.31 -17.68 6.71
C LYS A 403 26.76 -19.09 6.95
N GLN A 404 27.25 -20.09 6.22
CA GLN A 404 26.92 -21.52 6.41
C GLN A 404 28.07 -22.33 7.02
N ALA A 405 29.23 -21.73 7.28
CA ALA A 405 30.29 -22.23 8.09
C ALA A 405 30.28 -21.57 9.49
#